data_7094ab6caf4ea8b35ed27d5d9e73c3b0
#
_entry.id   7094ab6caf4ea8b35ed27d5d9e73c3b0
#
_cell.length_a   1.000
_cell.length_b   1.000
_cell.length_c   1.000
_cell.angle_alpha   90.00
_cell.angle_beta   90.00
_cell.angle_gamma   90.00
#
_symmetry.space_group_name_H-M   'P 1'
#
loop_
_entity.id
_entity.type
_entity.pdbx_description
1 polymer ?
#
loop_
_entity_poly.entity_id
_entity_poly.type
_entity_poly.pdbx_seq_one_letter_code
_entity_poly.pdbx_strand_id
1 'polypeptide(L)'
;MEELTEWLDANKISFKMIDNEVIEIEDFGKMFLADLSGVKSIFKVKDDEVSFNLMEDPSVLMEEDIYYVAFKFGDNWYYYDLREEFKFNILKYIGKRQAVKTDIPFVNLGVHTPYELLNGSGDLGLWVKKAKYLGHTAIGICDRNTMAATFNLQKECDKAGIKHVFGYSFTLQFYDEKVDMKVYSLSQKGLRNLLRIQKEIMVDSEENVLTLSQLLTHGEGNVLVFGKLSSYWMKKNMNVVKELERTFDMMFYQVDLSEYKAERIDIEILNATKFYFDNFFLEDEGIFEVEPILICDNYYLDKDDAKNKIILNKIATKAAHNQSDDQYFKDIDEHLAMFQSIFDSEKWDAEALLELMCQPTVEIAEKATARFETGRNFMPQYDMTPEEKAKYGDRHTMFLELLEEGFQKLVPKGKEDIYRKQLDYEIYVLESTNNVDYMQVQYDTVNYARKNDILVGCGRGSAGGCLVLYLLGITLIDPIKYNLLFERFLLPERAGLYQADTTIIGNDMESTEYIEVELENHRKYKIDKDAELIVKRDGAEEPIIVYADELKPDDDVLFDNRDVLFTLNEI
;
A
#
# COMPACT_ATOMS: atom_id res chain seq x y z
N MET A 1 -0.14 22.79 11.56
CA MET A 1 0.90 22.72 12.63
C MET A 1 1.37 24.08 13.10
N GLU A 2 1.67 25.01 12.23
CA GLU A 2 2.19 26.35 12.60
C GLU A 2 1.29 27.08 13.62
N GLU A 3 -0.02 27.14 13.37
CA GLU A 3 -0.98 27.72 14.33
C GLU A 3 -0.99 27.01 15.70
N LEU A 4 -0.85 25.67 15.72
CA LEU A 4 -0.81 24.91 16.97
C LEU A 4 0.49 25.18 17.73
N THR A 5 1.63 25.21 17.05
CA THR A 5 2.92 25.49 17.69
C THR A 5 3.01 26.92 18.22
N GLU A 6 2.49 27.91 17.47
CA GLU A 6 2.38 29.30 17.93
C GLU A 6 1.48 29.41 19.19
N TRP A 7 0.37 28.68 19.22
CA TRP A 7 -0.51 28.66 20.38
C TRP A 7 0.15 27.97 21.58
N LEU A 8 0.87 26.85 21.39
CA LEU A 8 1.62 26.17 22.45
C LEU A 8 2.70 27.09 23.04
N ASP A 9 3.47 27.78 22.20
CA ASP A 9 4.48 28.73 22.63
C ASP A 9 3.88 29.91 23.41
N ALA A 10 2.77 30.47 22.92
CA ALA A 10 2.06 31.55 23.60
C ALA A 10 1.56 31.15 25.00
N ASN A 11 1.19 29.88 25.18
CA ASN A 11 0.75 29.32 26.47
C ASN A 11 1.87 28.70 27.28
N LYS A 12 3.13 28.79 26.83
CA LYS A 12 4.33 28.26 27.50
C LYS A 12 4.25 26.74 27.74
N ILE A 13 3.71 26.02 26.79
CA ILE A 13 3.63 24.56 26.79
C ILE A 13 4.83 24.03 26.00
N SER A 14 5.69 23.26 26.66
CA SER A 14 6.87 22.68 26.02
C SER A 14 6.49 21.58 25.05
N PHE A 15 7.01 21.66 23.85
CA PHE A 15 6.80 20.65 22.79
C PHE A 15 8.06 20.43 21.97
N LYS A 16 8.09 19.31 21.25
CA LYS A 16 9.16 18.94 20.31
C LYS A 16 8.56 18.56 18.97
N MET A 17 9.01 19.18 17.89
CA MET A 17 8.68 18.74 16.54
C MET A 17 9.37 17.41 16.25
N ILE A 18 8.61 16.40 15.87
CA ILE A 18 9.12 15.12 15.37
C ILE A 18 9.21 15.16 13.86
N ASP A 19 8.16 15.64 13.20
CA ASP A 19 8.12 15.95 11.77
C ASP A 19 7.13 17.09 11.49
N ASN A 20 6.79 17.31 10.22
CA ASN A 20 5.91 18.43 9.84
C ASN A 20 4.45 18.22 10.26
N GLU A 21 4.07 17.02 10.66
CA GLU A 21 2.69 16.65 11.00
C GLU A 21 2.53 16.10 12.41
N VAL A 22 3.65 15.87 13.12
CA VAL A 22 3.69 15.26 14.45
C VAL A 22 4.48 16.13 15.42
N ILE A 23 3.88 16.46 16.55
CA ILE A 23 4.55 17.09 17.69
C ILE A 23 4.39 16.24 18.94
N GLU A 24 5.43 16.19 19.74
CA GLU A 24 5.45 15.59 21.05
C GLU A 24 5.30 16.70 22.09
N ILE A 25 4.34 16.59 23.00
CA ILE A 25 4.08 17.60 24.05
C ILE A 25 4.59 17.06 25.37
N GLU A 26 5.57 17.77 25.99
CA GLU A 26 6.23 17.34 27.22
C GLU A 26 5.35 17.49 28.47
N ASP A 27 4.36 18.38 28.45
CA ASP A 27 3.46 18.63 29.57
C ASP A 27 2.01 18.71 29.11
N PHE A 28 1.46 17.53 28.83
CA PHE A 28 0.10 17.38 28.35
C PHE A 28 -0.96 17.90 29.34
N GLY A 29 -0.71 17.77 30.63
CA GLY A 29 -1.61 18.31 31.66
C GLY A 29 -1.78 19.82 31.60
N LYS A 30 -0.73 20.57 31.22
CA LYS A 30 -0.84 22.01 31.01
C LYS A 30 -1.65 22.38 29.77
N MET A 31 -1.59 21.57 28.73
CA MET A 31 -2.38 21.79 27.52
C MET A 31 -3.88 21.76 27.81
N PHE A 32 -4.36 20.80 28.61
CA PHE A 32 -5.78 20.73 28.98
C PHE A 32 -6.21 21.80 29.97
N LEU A 33 -5.29 22.34 30.76
CA LEU A 33 -5.57 23.43 31.69
C LEU A 33 -5.50 24.81 31.02
N ALA A 34 -4.87 24.93 29.85
CA ALA A 34 -4.88 26.13 29.07
C ALA A 34 -6.25 26.31 28.41
N ASP A 35 -6.75 27.54 28.41
CA ASP A 35 -8.02 27.88 27.76
C ASP A 35 -7.91 27.70 26.23
N LEU A 36 -8.31 26.51 25.76
CA LEU A 36 -8.40 26.17 24.34
C LEU A 36 -9.62 26.88 23.72
N SER A 37 -9.68 28.21 23.77
CA SER A 37 -10.81 28.99 23.25
C SER A 37 -11.08 28.77 21.74
N GLY A 38 -10.13 28.18 21.02
CA GLY A 38 -10.27 27.74 19.63
C GLY A 38 -10.83 26.34 19.46
N VAL A 39 -10.85 25.51 20.51
CA VAL A 39 -11.35 24.12 20.43
C VAL A 39 -12.86 24.13 20.59
N LYS A 40 -13.56 23.79 19.52
CA LYS A 40 -15.04 23.75 19.52
C LYS A 40 -15.63 22.37 19.69
N SER A 41 -14.83 21.31 19.52
CA SER A 41 -15.31 19.92 19.65
C SER A 41 -14.16 18.93 19.74
N ILE A 42 -14.35 17.90 20.52
CA ILE A 42 -13.47 16.74 20.62
C ILE A 42 -14.16 15.59 19.87
N PHE A 43 -13.42 14.88 19.01
CA PHE A 43 -13.95 13.76 18.25
C PHE A 43 -13.50 12.45 18.83
N LYS A 44 -14.41 11.49 18.74
CA LYS A 44 -14.16 10.10 18.95
C LYS A 44 -14.04 9.42 17.59
N VAL A 45 -12.92 8.79 17.30
CA VAL A 45 -12.71 8.02 16.07
C VAL A 45 -12.69 6.54 16.45
N LYS A 46 -13.67 5.78 15.96
CA LYS A 46 -13.74 4.34 16.09
C LYS A 46 -13.95 3.76 14.70
N ASP A 47 -13.12 2.81 14.26
CA ASP A 47 -13.29 2.03 13.01
C ASP A 47 -13.71 2.86 11.78
N ASP A 48 -13.01 3.97 11.49
CA ASP A 48 -13.33 4.92 10.43
C ASP A 48 -14.68 5.67 10.57
N GLU A 49 -15.45 5.46 11.62
CA GLU A 49 -16.61 6.28 11.95
C GLU A 49 -16.22 7.44 12.87
N VAL A 50 -16.53 8.65 12.44
CA VAL A 50 -16.32 9.86 13.23
C VAL A 50 -17.61 10.22 13.95
N SER A 51 -17.65 10.03 15.27
CA SER A 51 -18.76 10.52 16.10
C SER A 51 -18.37 11.84 16.78
N PHE A 52 -19.28 12.82 16.69
CA PHE A 52 -19.09 14.12 17.32
C PHE A 52 -19.70 14.09 18.72
N ASN A 53 -18.89 14.21 19.75
CA ASN A 53 -19.38 14.44 21.11
C ASN A 53 -18.77 15.75 21.64
N LEU A 54 -19.60 16.66 22.10
CA LEU A 54 -19.17 17.76 22.96
C LEU A 54 -18.73 17.12 24.28
N MET A 55 -17.44 17.21 24.59
CA MET A 55 -16.92 16.70 25.85
C MET A 55 -16.54 17.85 26.77
N GLU A 56 -17.14 17.83 27.95
CA GLU A 56 -16.76 18.71 29.06
C GLU A 56 -15.55 18.17 29.83
N ASP A 57 -15.26 16.83 29.73
CA ASP A 57 -14.18 16.18 30.46
C ASP A 57 -13.47 15.11 29.57
N PRO A 58 -12.18 15.34 29.22
CA PRO A 58 -11.40 14.38 28.42
C PRO A 58 -11.11 13.05 29.13
N SER A 59 -11.22 12.99 30.47
CA SER A 59 -10.97 11.75 31.23
C SER A 59 -12.02 10.67 30.97
N VAL A 60 -13.16 11.03 30.40
CA VAL A 60 -14.24 10.10 30.00
C VAL A 60 -13.91 9.34 28.71
N LEU A 61 -12.81 9.68 28.02
CA LEU A 61 -12.39 9.05 26.77
C LEU A 61 -11.68 7.70 26.94
N MET A 62 -11.51 7.24 28.18
CA MET A 62 -10.90 5.93 28.49
C MET A 62 -11.91 4.77 28.42
N GLU A 63 -13.00 4.89 27.69
CA GLU A 63 -13.84 3.74 27.37
C GLU A 63 -13.25 2.94 26.20
N GLU A 64 -13.29 1.63 26.34
CA GLU A 64 -12.80 0.59 25.45
C GLU A 64 -12.96 0.93 23.95
N ASP A 65 -11.93 0.69 23.16
CA ASP A 65 -11.87 0.90 21.70
C ASP A 65 -11.60 2.33 21.18
N ILE A 66 -11.23 3.31 22.02
CA ILE A 66 -10.89 4.65 21.54
C ILE A 66 -9.38 4.85 21.64
N TYR A 67 -8.74 4.85 20.48
CA TYR A 67 -7.31 5.07 20.40
C TYR A 67 -6.94 6.54 20.12
N TYR A 68 -7.92 7.37 19.74
CA TYR A 68 -7.66 8.74 19.30
C TYR A 68 -8.61 9.74 19.94
N VAL A 69 -8.06 10.87 20.35
CA VAL A 69 -8.83 12.07 20.68
C VAL A 69 -8.52 13.10 19.59
N ALA A 70 -9.53 13.54 18.87
CA ALA A 70 -9.35 14.55 17.85
C ALA A 70 -10.03 15.86 18.24
N PHE A 71 -9.42 16.98 17.91
CA PHE A 71 -9.97 18.31 18.13
C PHE A 71 -9.68 19.24 16.95
N LYS A 72 -10.52 20.24 16.78
CA LYS A 72 -10.33 21.28 15.78
C LYS A 72 -9.65 22.51 16.41
N PHE A 73 -8.54 22.93 15.80
CA PHE A 73 -7.85 24.16 16.15
C PHE A 73 -7.60 24.96 14.87
N GLY A 74 -8.11 26.18 14.80
CA GLY A 74 -8.18 26.93 13.55
C GLY A 74 -9.02 26.18 12.50
N ASP A 75 -8.49 26.02 11.30
CA ASP A 75 -9.11 25.25 10.22
C ASP A 75 -8.66 23.78 10.18
N ASN A 76 -7.69 23.41 10.99
CA ASN A 76 -7.11 22.06 11.01
C ASN A 76 -7.69 21.16 12.09
N TRP A 77 -7.67 19.86 11.81
CA TRP A 77 -7.98 18.81 12.76
C TRP A 77 -6.69 18.19 13.26
N TYR A 78 -6.60 17.98 14.56
CA TYR A 78 -5.48 17.36 15.24
C TYR A 78 -5.99 16.15 16.00
N TYR A 79 -5.21 15.10 16.09
CA TYR A 79 -5.53 13.95 16.93
C TYR A 79 -4.36 13.56 17.83
N TYR A 80 -4.71 13.03 18.99
CA TYR A 80 -3.82 12.43 19.93
C TYR A 80 -4.04 10.92 19.96
N ASP A 81 -2.98 10.14 19.73
CA ASP A 81 -3.04 8.69 19.84
C ASP A 81 -2.76 8.29 21.29
N LEU A 82 -3.76 7.75 21.98
CA LEU A 82 -3.66 7.34 23.36
C LEU A 82 -2.68 6.17 23.60
N ARG A 83 -2.32 5.44 22.53
CA ARG A 83 -1.32 4.35 22.60
C ARG A 83 0.11 4.86 22.55
N GLU A 84 0.32 6.03 21.93
CA GLU A 84 1.62 6.67 21.79
C GLU A 84 1.70 7.89 22.71
N GLU A 85 1.89 7.70 24.01
CA GLU A 85 1.90 8.75 25.02
C GLU A 85 2.49 10.07 24.50
N PHE A 86 1.68 11.17 24.56
CA PHE A 86 2.09 12.56 24.31
C PHE A 86 2.42 12.98 22.88
N LYS A 87 1.88 12.33 21.84
CA LYS A 87 2.04 12.78 20.45
C LYS A 87 0.74 13.29 19.85
N PHE A 88 0.80 14.47 19.21
CA PHE A 88 -0.29 15.02 18.42
C PHE A 88 0.01 14.93 16.93
N ASN A 89 -0.95 14.39 16.18
CA ASN A 89 -0.88 14.26 14.73
C ASN A 89 -1.97 15.10 14.08
N ILE A 90 -1.69 15.67 12.91
CA ILE A 90 -2.73 16.30 12.11
C ILE A 90 -3.65 15.22 11.57
N LEU A 91 -4.94 15.33 11.86
CA LEU A 91 -5.95 14.45 11.31
C LEU A 91 -6.53 15.08 10.05
N LYS A 92 -6.04 14.63 8.90
CA LYS A 92 -6.49 15.10 7.58
C LYS A 92 -7.65 14.26 7.05
N TYR A 93 -8.57 14.92 6.35
CA TYR A 93 -9.63 14.29 5.54
C TYR A 93 -10.60 13.40 6.32
N ILE A 94 -11.12 13.90 7.44
CA ILE A 94 -12.12 13.22 8.25
C ILE A 94 -13.52 13.46 7.71
N GLY A 95 -14.30 12.39 7.58
CA GLY A 95 -15.69 12.43 7.15
C GLY A 95 -15.86 12.72 5.65
N LYS A 96 -16.99 13.32 5.28
CA LYS A 96 -17.26 13.83 3.94
C LYS A 96 -17.14 15.33 3.91
N ARG A 97 -16.53 15.87 2.86
CA ARG A 97 -16.51 17.30 2.61
C ARG A 97 -17.93 17.86 2.62
N GLN A 98 -18.11 19.04 3.22
CA GLN A 98 -19.35 19.80 3.10
C GLN A 98 -19.60 20.17 1.63
N ALA A 99 -20.88 20.21 1.24
CA ALA A 99 -21.33 20.29 -0.15
C ALA A 99 -20.48 21.18 -1.05
N VAL A 100 -19.96 20.61 -2.12
CA VAL A 100 -19.43 21.33 -3.28
C VAL A 100 -20.56 22.12 -3.95
N LYS A 101 -20.24 23.23 -4.60
CA LYS A 101 -21.21 24.02 -5.34
C LYS A 101 -21.57 23.38 -6.66
N THR A 102 -20.64 22.62 -7.21
CA THR A 102 -20.70 22.00 -8.54
C THR A 102 -20.93 20.50 -8.40
N ASP A 103 -21.99 19.98 -9.01
CA ASP A 103 -22.37 18.57 -8.97
C ASP A 103 -21.91 17.83 -10.25
N ILE A 104 -20.63 17.98 -10.59
CA ILE A 104 -19.99 17.28 -11.72
C ILE A 104 -19.24 16.07 -11.18
N PRO A 105 -19.63 14.83 -11.55
CA PRO A 105 -18.92 13.63 -11.15
C PRO A 105 -17.48 13.62 -11.70
N PHE A 106 -16.52 13.34 -10.84
CA PHE A 106 -15.10 13.34 -11.19
C PHE A 106 -14.34 12.26 -10.43
N VAL A 107 -13.36 11.62 -11.09
CA VAL A 107 -12.40 10.71 -10.47
C VAL A 107 -10.98 11.19 -10.79
N ASN A 108 -10.17 11.43 -9.77
CA ASN A 108 -8.78 11.80 -9.97
C ASN A 108 -7.95 10.59 -10.42
N LEU A 109 -7.44 10.65 -11.65
CA LEU A 109 -6.58 9.63 -12.27
C LEU A 109 -5.11 10.07 -12.38
N GLY A 110 -4.77 11.29 -11.95
CA GLY A 110 -3.48 11.93 -12.19
C GLY A 110 -2.51 11.90 -11.00
N VAL A 111 -2.63 10.95 -10.08
CA VAL A 111 -1.77 10.91 -8.89
C VAL A 111 -0.38 10.35 -9.21
N HIS A 112 0.66 11.10 -8.84
CA HIS A 112 2.05 10.71 -8.82
C HIS A 112 2.49 10.48 -7.37
N THR A 113 2.81 9.24 -7.03
CA THR A 113 3.08 8.81 -5.66
C THR A 113 4.55 8.99 -5.26
N PRO A 114 4.92 8.86 -3.98
CA PRO A 114 6.33 8.83 -3.56
C PRO A 114 7.17 7.71 -4.18
N TYR A 115 6.54 6.70 -4.80
CA TYR A 115 7.25 5.66 -5.54
C TYR A 115 7.81 6.17 -6.88
N GLU A 116 7.32 7.30 -7.38
CA GLU A 116 8.02 8.12 -8.37
C GLU A 116 9.09 8.94 -7.66
N LEU A 117 10.25 8.31 -7.46
CA LEU A 117 11.30 8.79 -6.58
C LEU A 117 11.73 10.23 -6.90
N LEU A 118 11.86 11.04 -5.86
CA LEU A 118 12.26 12.45 -5.92
C LEU A 118 11.31 13.36 -6.72
N ASN A 119 10.08 12.92 -6.96
CA ASN A 119 9.08 13.71 -7.67
C ASN A 119 7.73 13.75 -6.94
N GLY A 120 7.08 12.61 -6.71
CA GLY A 120 5.84 12.53 -5.94
C GLY A 120 6.05 12.62 -4.43
N SER A 121 5.06 13.12 -3.71
CA SER A 121 5.08 13.22 -2.24
C SER A 121 3.73 12.85 -1.63
N GLY A 122 3.71 12.69 -0.30
CA GLY A 122 2.49 12.34 0.44
C GLY A 122 2.29 10.83 0.57
N ASP A 123 1.84 10.39 1.74
CA ASP A 123 1.51 8.99 2.01
C ASP A 123 0.36 8.50 1.13
N LEU A 124 0.46 7.27 0.63
CA LEU A 124 -0.54 6.70 -0.29
C LEU A 124 -1.92 6.54 0.38
N GLY A 125 -1.93 6.19 1.66
CA GLY A 125 -3.17 6.11 2.43
C GLY A 125 -3.87 7.47 2.56
N LEU A 126 -3.11 8.58 2.66
CA LEU A 126 -3.67 9.93 2.68
C LEU A 126 -4.25 10.34 1.32
N TRP A 127 -3.63 9.92 0.21
CA TRP A 127 -4.21 10.12 -1.13
C TRP A 127 -5.58 9.47 -1.26
N VAL A 128 -5.70 8.23 -0.80
CA VAL A 128 -6.97 7.48 -0.82
C VAL A 128 -8.00 8.10 0.13
N LYS A 129 -7.58 8.51 1.33
CA LYS A 129 -8.46 9.21 2.30
C LYS A 129 -8.97 10.52 1.72
N LYS A 130 -8.12 11.32 1.08
CA LYS A 130 -8.53 12.57 0.45
C LYS A 130 -9.52 12.34 -0.69
N ALA A 131 -9.30 11.34 -1.54
CA ALA A 131 -10.24 10.96 -2.59
C ALA A 131 -11.63 10.65 -2.01
N LYS A 132 -11.69 9.78 -0.98
CA LYS A 132 -12.94 9.46 -0.29
C LYS A 132 -13.60 10.68 0.35
N TYR A 133 -12.80 11.55 1.00
CA TYR A 133 -13.26 12.80 1.60
C TYR A 133 -13.92 13.74 0.57
N LEU A 134 -13.33 13.86 -0.62
CA LEU A 134 -13.87 14.64 -1.73
C LEU A 134 -15.05 13.97 -2.45
N GLY A 135 -15.43 12.76 -2.05
CA GLY A 135 -16.57 12.03 -2.63
C GLY A 135 -16.27 11.21 -3.87
N HIS A 136 -14.99 11.00 -4.20
CA HIS A 136 -14.60 10.17 -5.32
C HIS A 136 -14.94 8.70 -5.07
N THR A 137 -15.46 8.02 -6.07
CA THR A 137 -15.76 6.57 -6.04
C THR A 137 -14.53 5.71 -6.34
N ALA A 138 -13.49 6.32 -6.86
CA ALA A 138 -12.22 5.69 -7.20
C ALA A 138 -11.07 6.69 -7.15
N ILE A 139 -9.83 6.19 -7.22
CA ILE A 139 -8.62 6.97 -7.41
C ILE A 139 -7.67 6.23 -8.35
N GLY A 140 -6.98 6.96 -9.23
CA GLY A 140 -5.98 6.41 -10.14
C GLY A 140 -4.60 7.00 -9.89
N ILE A 141 -3.57 6.18 -10.10
CA ILE A 141 -2.17 6.61 -10.12
C ILE A 141 -1.63 6.55 -11.53
N CYS A 142 -0.64 7.40 -11.82
CA CYS A 142 0.03 7.41 -13.12
C CYS A 142 1.53 7.74 -12.98
N ASP A 143 2.18 7.10 -12.02
CA ASP A 143 3.61 7.26 -11.79
C ASP A 143 4.42 7.08 -13.07
N ARG A 144 5.44 7.93 -13.26
CA ARG A 144 6.32 7.86 -14.42
C ARG A 144 7.38 6.78 -14.22
N ASN A 145 7.48 5.89 -15.19
CA ASN A 145 8.50 4.84 -15.28
C ASN A 145 8.52 3.87 -14.07
N THR A 146 7.45 3.79 -13.29
CA THR A 146 7.34 2.84 -12.17
C THR A 146 5.91 2.38 -11.94
N MET A 147 5.73 1.14 -11.53
CA MET A 147 4.46 0.57 -11.04
C MET A 147 4.56 0.11 -9.58
N ALA A 148 5.57 0.58 -8.86
CA ALA A 148 5.84 0.09 -7.49
C ALA A 148 4.71 0.41 -6.49
N ALA A 149 3.92 1.47 -6.73
CA ALA A 149 2.80 1.85 -5.88
C ALA A 149 1.52 1.01 -6.10
N THR A 150 1.36 0.33 -7.25
CA THR A 150 0.08 -0.22 -7.70
C THR A 150 -0.55 -1.20 -6.71
N PHE A 151 0.24 -2.14 -6.18
CA PHE A 151 -0.27 -3.11 -5.21
C PHE A 151 -0.69 -2.46 -3.89
N ASN A 152 0.10 -1.49 -3.40
CA ASN A 152 -0.24 -0.76 -2.19
C ASN A 152 -1.47 0.14 -2.39
N LEU A 153 -1.64 0.74 -3.58
CA LEU A 153 -2.87 1.46 -3.91
C LEU A 153 -4.10 0.56 -3.79
N GLN A 154 -4.05 -0.64 -4.38
CA GLN A 154 -5.15 -1.60 -4.26
C GLN A 154 -5.51 -1.87 -2.79
N LYS A 155 -4.50 -2.14 -1.94
CA LYS A 155 -4.71 -2.40 -0.52
C LYS A 155 -5.36 -1.23 0.21
N GLU A 156 -4.87 -0.02 -0.01
CA GLU A 156 -5.44 1.17 0.65
C GLU A 156 -6.84 1.50 0.13
N CYS A 157 -7.11 1.30 -1.17
CA CYS A 157 -8.45 1.46 -1.73
C CYS A 157 -9.45 0.42 -1.20
N ASP A 158 -9.01 -0.85 -1.08
CA ASP A 158 -9.83 -1.93 -0.50
C ASP A 158 -10.22 -1.61 0.96
N LYS A 159 -9.28 -1.13 1.79
CA LYS A 159 -9.56 -0.66 3.15
C LYS A 159 -10.55 0.50 3.18
N ALA A 160 -10.41 1.45 2.26
CA ALA A 160 -11.26 2.64 2.21
C ALA A 160 -12.63 2.39 1.56
N GLY A 161 -12.82 1.26 0.89
CA GLY A 161 -14.06 0.91 0.19
C GLY A 161 -14.28 1.74 -1.08
N ILE A 162 -13.22 2.18 -1.77
CA ILE A 162 -13.27 2.84 -3.08
C ILE A 162 -12.50 2.02 -4.12
N LYS A 163 -12.76 2.25 -5.40
CA LYS A 163 -12.04 1.56 -6.48
C LYS A 163 -10.64 2.16 -6.71
N HIS A 164 -9.75 1.35 -7.25
CA HIS A 164 -8.43 1.77 -7.74
C HIS A 164 -8.36 1.68 -9.27
N VAL A 165 -7.55 2.55 -9.87
CA VAL A 165 -7.23 2.51 -11.30
C VAL A 165 -5.71 2.51 -11.46
N PHE A 166 -5.16 1.50 -12.10
CA PHE A 166 -3.73 1.40 -12.37
C PHE A 166 -3.38 2.13 -13.65
N GLY A 167 -2.51 3.12 -13.54
CA GLY A 167 -2.00 3.86 -14.67
C GLY A 167 -0.48 3.98 -14.63
N TYR A 168 0.07 4.45 -15.74
CA TYR A 168 1.50 4.55 -15.99
C TYR A 168 1.80 5.67 -16.98
N SER A 169 2.70 6.57 -16.62
CA SER A 169 3.17 7.64 -17.50
C SER A 169 4.49 7.27 -18.16
N PHE A 170 4.60 7.51 -19.44
CA PHE A 170 5.80 7.18 -20.24
C PHE A 170 5.99 8.13 -21.41
N THR A 171 7.13 8.00 -22.09
CA THR A 171 7.46 8.73 -23.29
C THR A 171 7.49 7.76 -24.48
N LEU A 172 6.69 8.04 -25.51
CA LEU A 172 6.76 7.38 -26.81
C LEU A 172 7.88 8.01 -27.63
N GLN A 173 8.81 7.19 -28.15
CA GLN A 173 9.75 7.60 -29.18
C GLN A 173 9.15 7.32 -30.56
N PHE A 174 8.87 8.36 -31.32
CA PHE A 174 8.38 8.27 -32.70
C PHE A 174 9.33 9.01 -33.62
N TYR A 175 10.17 8.27 -34.35
CA TYR A 175 11.33 8.82 -35.07
C TYR A 175 12.19 9.69 -34.13
N ASP A 176 12.39 10.97 -34.49
CA ASP A 176 13.16 11.92 -33.67
C ASP A 176 12.30 12.70 -32.66
N GLU A 177 11.00 12.43 -32.61
CA GLU A 177 10.05 13.13 -31.72
C GLU A 177 9.77 12.27 -30.46
N LYS A 178 9.69 12.92 -29.30
CA LYS A 178 9.29 12.32 -28.04
C LYS A 178 7.92 12.83 -27.62
N VAL A 179 6.99 11.93 -27.33
CA VAL A 179 5.61 12.28 -26.98
C VAL A 179 5.26 11.64 -25.64
N ASP A 180 4.90 12.46 -24.67
CA ASP A 180 4.44 11.96 -23.38
C ASP A 180 3.01 11.42 -23.50
N MET A 181 2.80 10.26 -22.88
CA MET A 181 1.54 9.54 -22.88
C MET A 181 1.30 8.87 -21.53
N LYS A 182 0.04 8.47 -21.31
CA LYS A 182 -0.36 7.64 -20.16
C LYS A 182 -1.16 6.44 -20.64
N VAL A 183 -1.06 5.34 -19.88
CA VAL A 183 -1.88 4.14 -20.10
C VAL A 183 -2.57 3.78 -18.79
N TYR A 184 -3.86 3.46 -18.83
CA TYR A 184 -4.65 2.98 -17.69
C TYR A 184 -5.23 1.60 -17.99
N SER A 185 -5.12 0.68 -17.03
CA SER A 185 -5.62 -0.68 -17.20
C SER A 185 -7.10 -0.81 -16.88
N LEU A 186 -7.89 -1.32 -17.82
CA LEU A 186 -9.30 -1.65 -17.62
C LEU A 186 -9.50 -3.10 -17.15
N SER A 187 -8.65 -4.01 -17.61
CA SER A 187 -8.84 -5.44 -17.43
C SER A 187 -7.57 -6.14 -16.94
N GLN A 188 -7.72 -7.41 -16.52
CA GLN A 188 -6.57 -8.25 -16.15
C GLN A 188 -5.58 -8.45 -17.31
N LYS A 189 -6.06 -8.44 -18.57
CA LYS A 189 -5.20 -8.45 -19.75
C LYS A 189 -4.46 -7.13 -19.90
N GLY A 190 -5.15 -6.02 -19.69
CA GLY A 190 -4.57 -4.68 -19.70
C GLY A 190 -3.48 -4.53 -18.65
N LEU A 191 -3.69 -5.01 -17.42
CA LEU A 191 -2.67 -4.99 -16.37
C LEU A 191 -1.41 -5.77 -16.78
N ARG A 192 -1.57 -6.96 -17.36
CA ARG A 192 -0.42 -7.73 -17.87
C ARG A 192 0.32 -6.97 -19.00
N ASN A 193 -0.41 -6.32 -19.88
CA ASN A 193 0.16 -5.50 -20.94
C ASN A 193 0.88 -4.27 -20.38
N LEU A 194 0.30 -3.62 -19.37
CA LEU A 194 0.94 -2.49 -18.69
C LEU A 194 2.27 -2.89 -18.01
N LEU A 195 2.31 -4.05 -17.37
CA LEU A 195 3.56 -4.60 -16.80
C LEU A 195 4.63 -4.89 -17.88
N ARG A 196 4.20 -5.30 -19.08
CA ARG A 196 5.11 -5.49 -20.23
C ARG A 196 5.63 -4.16 -20.76
N ILE A 197 4.76 -3.15 -20.89
CA ILE A 197 5.15 -1.77 -21.24
C ILE A 197 6.24 -1.28 -20.28
N GLN A 198 6.04 -1.43 -18.97
CA GLN A 198 7.05 -1.05 -17.98
C GLN A 198 8.36 -1.81 -18.17
N LYS A 199 8.30 -3.14 -18.42
CA LYS A 199 9.52 -3.93 -18.66
C LYS A 199 10.28 -3.42 -19.89
N GLU A 200 9.60 -3.20 -20.99
CA GLU A 200 10.23 -2.70 -22.23
C GLU A 200 10.87 -1.33 -22.05
N ILE A 201 10.25 -0.45 -21.27
CA ILE A 201 10.80 0.89 -20.97
C ILE A 201 11.99 0.80 -20.02
N MET A 202 11.85 0.05 -18.91
CA MET A 202 12.81 0.11 -17.82
C MET A 202 13.94 -0.93 -17.90
N VAL A 203 13.76 -1.99 -18.68
CA VAL A 203 14.72 -3.08 -18.80
C VAL A 203 15.30 -3.17 -20.21
N ASP A 204 14.45 -3.07 -21.22
CA ASP A 204 14.83 -3.33 -22.61
C ASP A 204 15.26 -2.04 -23.35
N SER A 205 14.90 -0.84 -22.85
CA SER A 205 15.25 0.46 -23.43
C SER A 205 16.36 1.17 -22.65
N GLU A 206 17.40 1.64 -23.34
CA GLU A 206 18.49 2.43 -22.71
C GLU A 206 18.06 3.87 -22.37
N GLU A 207 17.10 4.43 -23.10
CA GLU A 207 16.62 5.81 -22.94
C GLU A 207 15.32 5.94 -22.13
N ASN A 208 14.79 4.83 -21.59
CA ASN A 208 13.50 4.77 -20.90
C ASN A 208 12.34 5.27 -21.77
N VAL A 209 12.30 4.87 -23.01
CA VAL A 209 11.25 5.20 -23.98
C VAL A 209 10.62 3.95 -24.56
N LEU A 210 9.39 4.07 -25.05
CA LEU A 210 8.68 3.01 -25.76
C LEU A 210 8.60 3.34 -27.25
N THR A 211 8.76 2.37 -28.10
CA THR A 211 8.54 2.53 -29.55
C THR A 211 7.07 2.35 -29.93
N LEU A 212 6.66 2.87 -31.09
CA LEU A 212 5.28 2.69 -31.57
C LEU A 212 4.91 1.20 -31.74
N SER A 213 5.81 0.39 -32.27
CA SER A 213 5.57 -1.05 -32.46
C SER A 213 5.31 -1.79 -31.15
N GLN A 214 6.05 -1.44 -30.10
CA GLN A 214 5.85 -1.98 -28.74
C GLN A 214 4.52 -1.52 -28.16
N LEU A 215 4.19 -0.23 -28.30
CA LEU A 215 2.92 0.33 -27.83
C LEU A 215 1.72 -0.37 -28.47
N LEU A 216 1.74 -0.55 -29.80
CA LEU A 216 0.70 -1.27 -30.56
C LEU A 216 0.54 -2.74 -30.11
N THR A 217 1.59 -3.37 -29.63
CA THR A 217 1.54 -4.77 -29.17
C THR A 217 0.81 -4.92 -27.84
N HIS A 218 0.77 -3.87 -27.01
CA HIS A 218 0.32 -3.93 -25.62
C HIS A 218 -0.91 -3.06 -25.32
N GLY A 219 -1.68 -2.64 -26.34
CA GLY A 219 -2.81 -1.73 -26.15
C GLY A 219 -4.07 -2.39 -25.60
N GLU A 220 -4.36 -3.64 -25.97
CA GLU A 220 -5.62 -4.32 -25.64
C GLU A 220 -5.87 -4.41 -24.12
N GLY A 221 -7.09 -4.06 -23.70
CA GLY A 221 -7.52 -4.01 -22.30
C GLY A 221 -7.07 -2.74 -21.56
N ASN A 222 -6.59 -1.73 -22.30
CA ASN A 222 -6.05 -0.49 -21.78
C ASN A 222 -6.67 0.74 -22.43
N VAL A 223 -6.61 1.85 -21.70
CA VAL A 223 -6.90 3.21 -22.16
C VAL A 223 -5.59 3.90 -22.48
N LEU A 224 -5.48 4.54 -23.65
CA LEU A 224 -4.37 5.42 -24.00
C LEU A 224 -4.77 6.89 -23.81
N VAL A 225 -3.92 7.67 -23.17
CA VAL A 225 -4.10 9.12 -23.01
C VAL A 225 -2.89 9.84 -23.61
N PHE A 226 -3.13 10.64 -24.62
CA PHE A 226 -2.15 11.54 -25.20
C PHE A 226 -1.84 12.67 -24.24
N GLY A 227 -0.56 12.95 -24.01
CA GLY A 227 -0.15 13.99 -23.06
C GLY A 227 -0.56 15.41 -23.48
N LYS A 228 -0.59 16.31 -22.53
CA LYS A 228 -1.08 17.71 -22.67
C LYS A 228 -0.42 18.56 -23.77
N LEU A 229 0.78 18.18 -24.23
CA LEU A 229 1.50 18.85 -25.33
C LEU A 229 1.37 18.15 -26.69
N SER A 230 0.67 17.04 -26.76
CA SER A 230 0.68 16.16 -27.94
C SER A 230 -0.24 16.61 -29.09
N SER A 231 -1.08 17.64 -28.91
CA SER A 231 -2.11 18.03 -29.89
C SER A 231 -1.56 18.32 -31.30
N TYR A 232 -0.42 19.02 -31.39
CA TYR A 232 0.24 19.30 -32.69
C TYR A 232 0.78 18.03 -33.33
N TRP A 233 1.36 17.13 -32.50
CA TRP A 233 1.84 15.83 -32.98
C TRP A 233 0.68 14.95 -33.48
N MET A 234 -0.43 14.90 -32.75
CA MET A 234 -1.64 14.17 -33.16
C MET A 234 -2.14 14.64 -34.50
N LYS A 235 -2.23 15.97 -34.72
CA LYS A 235 -2.66 16.56 -35.99
C LYS A 235 -1.74 16.19 -37.15
N LYS A 236 -0.43 16.19 -36.92
CA LYS A 236 0.58 15.79 -37.91
C LYS A 236 0.53 14.29 -38.25
N ASN A 237 0.17 13.45 -37.28
CA ASN A 237 0.28 12.01 -37.35
C ASN A 237 -1.08 11.28 -37.22
N MET A 238 -2.14 11.84 -37.80
CA MET A 238 -3.51 11.31 -37.72
C MET A 238 -3.63 9.82 -38.09
N ASN A 239 -2.81 9.34 -39.04
CA ASN A 239 -2.81 7.92 -39.41
C ASN A 239 -2.33 7.02 -38.27
N VAL A 240 -1.34 7.48 -37.48
CA VAL A 240 -0.84 6.76 -36.31
C VAL A 240 -1.88 6.78 -35.21
N VAL A 241 -2.56 7.92 -35.01
CA VAL A 241 -3.67 8.03 -34.03
C VAL A 241 -4.76 7.01 -34.36
N LYS A 242 -5.17 6.89 -35.65
CA LYS A 242 -6.16 5.89 -36.08
C LYS A 242 -5.68 4.44 -35.97
N GLU A 243 -4.40 4.18 -36.05
CA GLU A 243 -3.82 2.85 -35.80
C GLU A 243 -3.87 2.49 -34.30
N LEU A 244 -3.55 3.45 -33.43
CA LEU A 244 -3.65 3.30 -31.98
C LEU A 244 -5.11 3.08 -31.53
N GLU A 245 -6.07 3.78 -32.13
CA GLU A 245 -7.50 3.62 -31.86
C GLU A 245 -8.02 2.19 -32.07
N ARG A 246 -7.45 1.47 -33.04
CA ARG A 246 -7.80 0.07 -33.30
C ARG A 246 -7.21 -0.91 -32.27
N THR A 247 -6.28 -0.43 -31.46
CA THR A 247 -5.48 -1.26 -30.57
C THR A 247 -5.90 -1.08 -29.11
N PHE A 248 -6.28 0.15 -28.74
CA PHE A 248 -6.71 0.49 -27.39
C PHE A 248 -8.23 0.45 -27.27
N ASP A 249 -8.72 0.08 -26.08
CA ASP A 249 -10.17 0.01 -25.82
C ASP A 249 -10.81 1.42 -25.76
N MET A 250 -10.02 2.43 -25.33
CA MET A 250 -10.42 3.84 -25.29
C MET A 250 -9.19 4.73 -25.49
N MET A 251 -9.40 5.93 -26.03
CA MET A 251 -8.34 6.93 -26.18
C MET A 251 -8.82 8.32 -25.85
N PHE A 252 -7.95 9.11 -25.19
CA PHE A 252 -8.24 10.47 -24.78
C PHE A 252 -7.04 11.40 -24.97
N TYR A 253 -7.34 12.71 -25.00
CA TYR A 253 -6.34 13.78 -24.92
C TYR A 253 -6.35 14.37 -23.51
N GLN A 254 -5.19 14.40 -22.87
CA GLN A 254 -5.02 14.96 -21.51
C GLN A 254 -5.17 16.48 -21.51
N VAL A 255 -6.12 16.99 -20.75
CA VAL A 255 -6.21 18.40 -20.38
C VAL A 255 -5.71 18.55 -18.95
N ASP A 256 -4.62 19.30 -18.81
CA ASP A 256 -3.99 19.62 -17.53
C ASP A 256 -3.44 21.05 -17.54
N LEU A 257 -4.08 21.93 -16.80
CA LEU A 257 -3.69 23.33 -16.68
C LEU A 257 -3.08 23.68 -15.32
N SER A 258 -2.73 22.67 -14.52
CA SER A 258 -2.20 22.87 -13.16
C SER A 258 -0.81 23.54 -13.14
N GLU A 259 -0.08 23.48 -14.23
CA GLU A 259 1.17 24.25 -14.40
C GLU A 259 0.95 25.66 -14.94
N TYR A 260 -0.29 25.99 -15.32
CA TYR A 260 -0.64 27.31 -15.83
C TYR A 260 -0.89 28.27 -14.69
N LYS A 261 -0.01 29.26 -14.51
CA LYS A 261 -0.23 30.41 -13.64
C LYS A 261 -0.05 31.70 -14.41
N ALA A 262 -0.88 32.70 -14.08
CA ALA A 262 -0.87 34.00 -14.75
C ALA A 262 0.51 34.69 -14.78
N GLU A 263 1.38 34.39 -13.83
CA GLU A 263 2.74 34.93 -13.73
C GLU A 263 3.86 33.98 -14.16
N ARG A 264 3.54 32.66 -14.37
CA ARG A 264 4.52 31.60 -14.65
C ARG A 264 3.96 30.61 -15.67
N ILE A 265 3.31 31.11 -16.69
CA ILE A 265 2.61 30.30 -17.67
C ILE A 265 3.60 29.44 -18.45
N ASP A 266 3.40 28.12 -18.45
CA ASP A 266 3.77 27.36 -19.60
C ASP A 266 2.76 27.64 -20.72
N ILE A 267 3.06 28.67 -21.50
CA ILE A 267 2.22 29.14 -22.60
C ILE A 267 2.06 28.05 -23.67
N GLU A 268 2.99 27.11 -23.74
CA GLU A 268 2.94 26.00 -24.68
C GLU A 268 1.81 25.05 -24.34
N ILE A 269 1.59 24.76 -23.05
CA ILE A 269 0.48 23.91 -22.59
C ILE A 269 -0.86 24.56 -22.94
N LEU A 270 -1.02 25.84 -22.64
CA LEU A 270 -2.24 26.56 -22.98
C LEU A 270 -2.47 26.61 -24.48
N ASN A 271 -1.44 26.90 -25.28
CA ASN A 271 -1.54 26.93 -26.73
C ASN A 271 -1.88 25.56 -27.30
N ALA A 272 -1.26 24.49 -26.78
CA ALA A 272 -1.57 23.13 -27.21
C ALA A 272 -3.02 22.73 -26.85
N THR A 273 -3.49 23.11 -25.67
CA THR A 273 -4.87 22.85 -25.23
C THR A 273 -5.88 23.64 -26.09
N LYS A 274 -5.63 24.94 -26.32
CA LYS A 274 -6.49 25.74 -27.22
C LYS A 274 -6.50 25.20 -28.65
N PHE A 275 -5.34 24.83 -29.18
CA PHE A 275 -5.24 24.22 -30.50
C PHE A 275 -6.02 22.90 -30.56
N TYR A 276 -5.98 22.09 -29.49
CA TYR A 276 -6.77 20.89 -29.41
C TYR A 276 -8.27 21.20 -29.45
N PHE A 277 -8.78 22.09 -28.61
CA PHE A 277 -10.21 22.45 -28.61
C PHE A 277 -10.66 23.09 -29.91
N ASP A 278 -9.84 23.96 -30.53
CA ASP A 278 -10.14 24.54 -31.84
C ASP A 278 -10.31 23.48 -32.91
N ASN A 279 -9.60 22.36 -32.87
CA ASN A 279 -9.72 21.27 -33.83
C ASN A 279 -10.76 20.22 -33.40
N PHE A 280 -11.07 20.06 -32.11
CA PHE A 280 -12.05 19.10 -31.62
C PHE A 280 -13.50 19.59 -31.87
N PHE A 281 -13.76 20.89 -31.69
CA PHE A 281 -15.10 21.49 -31.84
C PHE A 281 -15.39 22.02 -33.28
N LEU A 282 -14.56 21.73 -34.26
CA LEU A 282 -14.86 22.07 -35.66
C LEU A 282 -15.91 21.10 -36.22
N GLU A 283 -16.84 21.64 -37.02
CA GLU A 283 -17.90 20.85 -37.66
C GLU A 283 -17.47 20.19 -39.02
N ASP A 284 -16.25 20.48 -39.50
CA ASP A 284 -15.77 20.05 -40.82
C ASP A 284 -14.77 18.88 -40.76
N GLU A 285 -14.56 18.20 -41.92
CA GLU A 285 -13.64 17.05 -42.04
C GLU A 285 -12.19 17.38 -41.62
N GLY A 286 -11.60 16.52 -40.81
CA GLY A 286 -10.20 16.61 -40.36
C GLY A 286 -10.02 16.89 -38.86
N ILE A 287 -10.98 16.65 -38.09
CA ILE A 287 -11.20 16.87 -36.68
C ILE A 287 -10.50 15.82 -35.81
N PHE A 288 -10.18 16.16 -34.57
CA PHE A 288 -9.84 15.18 -33.55
C PHE A 288 -11.11 14.39 -33.18
N GLU A 289 -11.09 13.08 -33.38
CA GLU A 289 -12.12 12.15 -32.89
C GLU A 289 -11.84 11.69 -31.45
N VAL A 290 -10.59 11.89 -30.99
CA VAL A 290 -10.15 11.56 -29.61
C VAL A 290 -10.72 12.59 -28.64
N GLU A 291 -11.50 12.14 -27.68
CA GLU A 291 -12.16 13.00 -26.68
C GLU A 291 -11.18 13.57 -25.63
N PRO A 292 -11.48 14.75 -25.03
CA PRO A 292 -10.67 15.31 -23.97
C PRO A 292 -10.98 14.63 -22.61
N ILE A 293 -9.97 14.51 -21.75
CA ILE A 293 -10.12 14.01 -20.39
C ILE A 293 -9.36 14.91 -19.41
N LEU A 294 -9.98 15.19 -18.26
CA LEU A 294 -9.33 15.92 -17.17
C LEU A 294 -8.42 14.99 -16.38
N ILE A 295 -7.13 15.07 -16.60
CA ILE A 295 -6.11 14.40 -15.80
C ILE A 295 -5.04 15.41 -15.44
N CYS A 296 -5.12 15.97 -14.24
CA CYS A 296 -4.08 16.85 -13.71
C CYS A 296 -3.00 16.01 -13.02
N ASP A 297 -1.75 16.28 -13.35
CA ASP A 297 -0.60 15.63 -12.72
C ASP A 297 -0.45 16.18 -11.28
N ASN A 298 -0.83 15.37 -10.29
CA ASN A 298 -0.82 15.73 -8.87
C ASN A 298 0.36 15.06 -8.17
N TYR A 299 1.26 15.84 -7.61
CA TYR A 299 2.48 15.37 -6.95
C TYR A 299 2.44 15.54 -5.44
N TYR A 300 1.46 16.23 -4.91
CA TYR A 300 1.27 16.49 -3.47
C TYR A 300 -0.22 16.70 -3.15
N LEU A 301 -0.55 16.48 -1.88
CA LEU A 301 -1.94 16.43 -1.44
C LEU A 301 -2.60 17.80 -1.41
N ASP A 302 -1.98 18.76 -0.73
CA ASP A 302 -2.52 20.09 -0.51
C ASP A 302 -1.60 21.16 -1.11
N LYS A 303 -2.12 22.37 -1.31
CA LYS A 303 -1.37 23.47 -1.92
C LYS A 303 -0.09 23.80 -1.16
N ASP A 304 -0.15 23.76 0.18
CA ASP A 304 0.99 24.06 1.05
C ASP A 304 2.12 23.04 0.97
N ASP A 305 1.82 21.83 0.47
CA ASP A 305 2.80 20.77 0.26
C ASP A 305 3.67 20.98 -1.00
N ALA A 306 3.41 22.01 -1.80
CA ALA A 306 4.21 22.35 -2.99
C ALA A 306 5.71 22.48 -2.68
N LYS A 307 6.06 22.96 -1.49
CA LYS A 307 7.43 23.06 -1.00
C LYS A 307 8.16 21.71 -0.98
N ASN A 308 7.45 20.62 -0.70
CA ASN A 308 8.02 19.27 -0.64
C ASN A 308 8.52 18.84 -2.03
N LYS A 309 7.71 19.06 -3.07
CA LYS A 309 8.13 18.80 -4.46
C LYS A 309 9.35 19.61 -4.87
N ILE A 310 9.40 20.89 -4.49
CA ILE A 310 10.56 21.75 -4.77
C ILE A 310 11.83 21.18 -4.12
N ILE A 311 11.75 20.71 -2.88
CA ILE A 311 12.89 20.09 -2.17
C ILE A 311 13.30 18.79 -2.86
N LEU A 312 12.36 17.89 -3.18
CA LEU A 312 12.62 16.63 -3.86
C LEU A 312 13.32 16.85 -5.20
N ASN A 313 12.84 17.80 -6.00
CA ASN A 313 13.46 18.11 -7.28
C ASN A 313 14.84 18.77 -7.14
N LYS A 314 15.08 19.56 -6.09
CA LYS A 314 16.42 20.07 -5.77
C LYS A 314 17.39 18.94 -5.45
N ILE A 315 16.94 17.91 -4.74
CA ILE A 315 17.76 16.71 -4.45
C ILE A 315 18.07 15.98 -5.75
N ALA A 316 17.09 15.80 -6.63
CA ALA A 316 17.24 15.09 -7.89
C ALA A 316 18.20 15.78 -8.87
N THR A 317 18.01 17.08 -9.08
CA THR A 317 18.67 17.82 -10.17
C THR A 317 19.77 18.80 -9.70
N LYS A 318 19.90 19.02 -8.39
CA LYS A 318 20.75 20.05 -7.76
C LYS A 318 20.41 21.49 -8.18
N ALA A 319 19.30 21.69 -8.88
CA ALA A 319 18.82 22.98 -9.35
C ALA A 319 17.42 23.26 -8.79
N ALA A 320 17.14 24.53 -8.47
CA ALA A 320 15.78 24.97 -8.16
C ALA A 320 15.08 25.26 -9.48
N HIS A 321 14.11 24.46 -9.85
CA HIS A 321 13.21 24.79 -10.95
C HIS A 321 12.06 25.65 -10.44
N ASN A 322 11.64 26.61 -11.23
CA ASN A 322 10.38 27.30 -11.01
C ASN A 322 9.25 26.30 -11.29
N GLN A 323 8.53 25.92 -10.25
CA GLN A 323 7.40 24.99 -10.35
C GLN A 323 6.11 25.69 -9.94
N SER A 324 5.02 25.23 -10.53
CA SER A 324 3.69 25.60 -10.10
C SER A 324 3.43 25.08 -8.67
N ASP A 325 2.74 25.85 -7.84
CA ASP A 325 2.19 25.41 -6.56
C ASP A 325 0.78 24.83 -6.72
N ASP A 326 0.38 24.49 -7.95
CA ASP A 326 -0.98 24.17 -8.34
C ASP A 326 -1.19 22.69 -8.72
N GLN A 327 -0.13 21.86 -8.55
CA GLN A 327 -0.14 20.41 -8.84
C GLN A 327 -0.58 19.58 -7.62
N TYR A 328 -1.54 20.08 -6.85
CA TYR A 328 -2.14 19.37 -5.72
C TYR A 328 -3.48 18.74 -6.10
N PHE A 329 -3.97 17.85 -5.23
CA PHE A 329 -5.25 17.19 -5.41
C PHE A 329 -6.40 18.19 -5.18
N LYS A 330 -6.88 18.83 -6.24
CA LYS A 330 -7.98 19.78 -6.24
C LYS A 330 -9.34 19.08 -6.16
N ASP A 331 -10.31 19.78 -5.60
CA ASP A 331 -11.70 19.42 -5.76
C ASP A 331 -12.30 19.97 -7.07
N ILE A 332 -13.54 19.61 -7.35
CA ILE A 332 -14.21 19.99 -8.59
C ILE A 332 -14.50 21.50 -8.69
N ASP A 333 -14.79 22.16 -7.57
CA ASP A 333 -15.01 23.62 -7.56
C ASP A 333 -13.71 24.38 -7.85
N GLU A 334 -12.57 23.89 -7.36
CA GLU A 334 -11.25 24.46 -7.64
C GLU A 334 -10.87 24.28 -9.12
N HIS A 335 -11.20 23.12 -9.71
CA HIS A 335 -11.05 22.91 -11.16
C HIS A 335 -11.94 23.86 -11.95
N LEU A 336 -13.21 24.02 -11.57
CA LEU A 336 -14.12 24.95 -12.25
C LEU A 336 -13.61 26.39 -12.18
N ALA A 337 -13.18 26.84 -11.02
CA ALA A 337 -12.63 28.19 -10.85
C ALA A 337 -11.39 28.42 -11.73
N MET A 338 -10.52 27.42 -11.84
CA MET A 338 -9.35 27.48 -12.73
C MET A 338 -9.77 27.57 -14.20
N PHE A 339 -10.71 26.74 -14.65
CA PHE A 339 -11.21 26.76 -16.03
C PHE A 339 -11.92 28.06 -16.35
N GLN A 340 -12.75 28.58 -15.47
CA GLN A 340 -13.40 29.88 -15.63
C GLN A 340 -12.37 31.00 -15.78
N SER A 341 -11.30 31.01 -14.98
CA SER A 341 -10.25 32.02 -15.07
C SER A 341 -9.50 32.05 -16.40
N ILE A 342 -9.47 30.91 -17.11
CA ILE A 342 -8.70 30.72 -18.36
C ILE A 342 -9.61 30.82 -19.60
N PHE A 343 -10.81 30.25 -19.54
CA PHE A 343 -11.73 30.11 -20.65
C PHE A 343 -13.02 30.93 -20.52
N ASP A 344 -13.09 31.85 -19.54
CA ASP A 344 -14.21 32.75 -19.40
C ASP A 344 -14.22 33.75 -20.58
N SER A 345 -14.59 33.24 -21.71
CA SER A 345 -14.70 33.96 -22.97
C SER A 345 -15.96 33.53 -23.72
N GLU A 346 -16.45 34.37 -24.62
CA GLU A 346 -17.63 34.11 -25.46
C GLU A 346 -17.53 32.82 -26.31
N LYS A 347 -16.36 32.14 -26.37
CA LYS A 347 -16.12 31.00 -27.25
C LYS A 347 -16.42 29.66 -26.58
N TRP A 348 -16.11 29.51 -25.29
CA TRP A 348 -16.28 28.25 -24.56
C TRP A 348 -16.93 28.45 -23.20
N ASP A 349 -17.88 27.62 -22.86
CA ASP A 349 -18.46 27.50 -21.54
C ASP A 349 -17.55 26.62 -20.67
N ALA A 350 -16.95 27.21 -19.64
CA ALA A 350 -15.99 26.53 -18.77
C ALA A 350 -16.62 25.37 -18.00
N GLU A 351 -17.88 25.48 -17.58
CA GLU A 351 -18.59 24.42 -16.86
C GLU A 351 -18.91 23.24 -17.77
N ALA A 352 -19.42 23.50 -18.98
CA ALA A 352 -19.70 22.49 -19.99
C ALA A 352 -18.42 21.77 -20.45
N LEU A 353 -17.30 22.51 -20.61
CA LEU A 353 -15.98 21.91 -20.88
C LEU A 353 -15.53 20.99 -19.76
N LEU A 354 -15.68 21.44 -18.51
CA LEU A 354 -15.27 20.65 -17.35
C LEU A 354 -16.11 19.37 -17.25
N GLU A 355 -17.42 19.44 -17.42
CA GLU A 355 -18.30 18.29 -17.42
C GLU A 355 -17.91 17.28 -18.50
N LEU A 356 -17.69 17.76 -19.74
CA LEU A 356 -17.23 16.92 -20.86
C LEU A 356 -15.95 16.15 -20.52
N MET A 357 -14.98 16.78 -19.85
CA MET A 357 -13.69 16.17 -19.53
C MET A 357 -13.71 15.32 -18.27
N CYS A 358 -14.62 15.56 -17.34
CA CYS A 358 -14.77 14.77 -16.12
C CYS A 358 -15.47 13.42 -16.37
N GLN A 359 -16.44 13.38 -17.27
CA GLN A 359 -17.22 12.18 -17.56
C GLN A 359 -16.34 10.96 -17.92
N PRO A 360 -15.31 11.07 -18.80
CA PRO A 360 -14.43 9.96 -19.10
C PRO A 360 -13.66 9.42 -17.90
N THR A 361 -13.36 10.25 -16.90
CA THR A 361 -12.66 9.81 -15.68
C THR A 361 -13.50 8.83 -14.87
N VAL A 362 -14.80 9.08 -14.79
CA VAL A 362 -15.77 8.21 -14.13
C VAL A 362 -15.95 6.92 -14.93
N GLU A 363 -16.09 7.03 -16.25
CA GLU A 363 -16.25 5.87 -17.13
C GLU A 363 -15.05 4.90 -17.04
N ILE A 364 -13.82 5.42 -17.05
CA ILE A 364 -12.60 4.61 -16.84
C ILE A 364 -12.65 3.90 -15.48
N ALA A 365 -13.01 4.63 -14.42
CA ALA A 365 -13.09 4.05 -13.09
C ALA A 365 -14.17 2.97 -12.97
N GLU A 366 -15.31 3.14 -13.62
CA GLU A 366 -16.38 2.15 -13.66
C GLU A 366 -15.97 0.88 -14.41
N LYS A 367 -15.30 1.02 -15.55
CA LYS A 367 -14.83 -0.08 -16.39
C LYS A 367 -13.59 -0.79 -15.83
N ALA A 368 -12.80 -0.12 -14.99
CA ALA A 368 -11.59 -0.70 -14.41
C ALA A 368 -11.90 -1.88 -13.49
N THR A 369 -11.41 -3.06 -13.85
CA THR A 369 -11.56 -4.33 -13.12
C THR A 369 -10.21 -5.01 -12.83
N ALA A 370 -9.11 -4.41 -13.29
CA ALA A 370 -7.75 -4.93 -13.09
C ALA A 370 -7.39 -5.01 -11.60
N ARG A 371 -6.91 -6.16 -11.13
CA ARG A 371 -6.52 -6.40 -9.74
C ARG A 371 -5.33 -7.34 -9.66
N PHE A 372 -4.50 -7.16 -8.65
CA PHE A 372 -3.58 -8.20 -8.22
C PHE A 372 -4.33 -9.25 -7.38
N GLU A 373 -4.06 -10.50 -7.64
CA GLU A 373 -4.55 -11.59 -6.80
C GLU A 373 -3.83 -11.54 -5.44
N THR A 374 -4.60 -11.66 -4.37
CA THR A 374 -4.10 -11.70 -2.99
C THR A 374 -4.52 -13.00 -2.32
N GLY A 375 -3.83 -13.38 -1.24
CA GLY A 375 -4.15 -14.60 -0.50
C GLY A 375 -3.75 -15.91 -1.19
N ARG A 376 -3.02 -15.85 -2.32
CA ARG A 376 -2.45 -17.05 -2.96
C ARG A 376 -0.95 -17.12 -2.71
N ASN A 377 -0.50 -18.31 -2.37
CA ASN A 377 0.93 -18.59 -2.29
C ASN A 377 1.41 -19.01 -3.70
N PHE A 378 2.31 -18.21 -4.28
CA PHE A 378 2.93 -18.46 -5.59
C PHE A 378 4.30 -19.14 -5.46
N MET A 379 4.55 -19.85 -4.36
CA MET A 379 5.78 -20.60 -4.20
C MET A 379 5.92 -21.64 -5.31
N PRO A 380 7.10 -21.76 -5.93
CA PRO A 380 7.34 -22.76 -6.94
C PRO A 380 7.23 -24.14 -6.30
N GLN A 381 6.63 -25.08 -7.02
CA GLN A 381 6.62 -26.48 -6.64
C GLN A 381 7.89 -27.15 -7.19
N TYR A 382 8.45 -28.07 -6.42
CA TYR A 382 9.59 -28.85 -6.87
C TYR A 382 9.16 -29.92 -7.89
N ASP A 383 9.72 -29.87 -9.10
CA ASP A 383 9.49 -30.88 -10.13
C ASP A 383 10.50 -32.01 -10.01
N MET A 384 10.05 -33.14 -9.50
CA MET A 384 10.87 -34.34 -9.36
C MET A 384 11.30 -34.92 -10.72
N THR A 385 12.55 -35.31 -10.82
CA THR A 385 13.05 -36.08 -11.97
C THR A 385 12.39 -37.47 -12.06
N PRO A 386 12.41 -38.13 -13.23
CA PRO A 386 11.89 -39.48 -13.35
C PRO A 386 12.56 -40.49 -12.38
N GLU A 387 13.86 -40.33 -12.13
CA GLU A 387 14.65 -41.17 -11.21
C GLU A 387 14.20 -40.94 -9.76
N GLU A 388 13.97 -39.71 -9.37
CA GLU A 388 13.48 -39.36 -8.02
C GLU A 388 12.06 -39.88 -7.81
N LYS A 389 11.18 -39.76 -8.82
CA LYS A 389 9.83 -40.34 -8.76
C LYS A 389 9.87 -41.84 -8.61
N ALA A 390 10.79 -42.51 -9.30
CA ALA A 390 10.96 -43.98 -9.18
C ALA A 390 11.50 -44.41 -7.81
N LYS A 391 12.37 -43.57 -7.19
CA LYS A 391 12.98 -43.87 -5.88
C LYS A 391 12.04 -43.53 -4.72
N TYR A 392 11.42 -42.36 -4.73
CA TYR A 392 10.73 -41.78 -3.56
C TYR A 392 9.20 -41.80 -3.70
N GLY A 393 8.65 -41.92 -4.90
CA GLY A 393 7.22 -41.86 -5.17
C GLY A 393 6.67 -40.45 -5.29
N ASP A 394 6.75 -39.69 -4.22
CA ASP A 394 6.26 -38.30 -4.17
C ASP A 394 7.26 -37.34 -3.46
N ARG A 395 7.00 -36.04 -3.58
CA ARG A 395 7.88 -34.99 -3.06
C ARG A 395 8.01 -34.99 -1.54
N HIS A 396 6.92 -35.24 -0.84
CA HIS A 396 6.91 -35.21 0.62
C HIS A 396 7.72 -36.39 1.17
N THR A 397 7.53 -37.60 0.62
CA THR A 397 8.34 -38.77 0.95
C THR A 397 9.81 -38.52 0.67
N MET A 398 10.15 -37.95 -0.49
CA MET A 398 11.53 -37.55 -0.80
C MET A 398 12.11 -36.62 0.25
N PHE A 399 11.37 -35.59 0.67
CA PHE A 399 11.82 -34.64 1.68
C PHE A 399 12.17 -35.31 2.99
N LEU A 400 11.26 -36.17 3.51
CA LEU A 400 11.47 -36.85 4.77
C LEU A 400 12.62 -37.87 4.70
N GLU A 401 12.76 -38.62 3.60
CA GLU A 401 13.87 -39.58 3.43
C GLU A 401 15.23 -38.88 3.34
N LEU A 402 15.31 -37.73 2.63
CA LEU A 402 16.54 -36.93 2.57
C LEU A 402 16.92 -36.37 3.96
N LEU A 403 15.95 -35.95 4.75
CA LEU A 403 16.18 -35.51 6.13
C LEU A 403 16.67 -36.64 7.01
N GLU A 404 16.09 -37.84 6.88
CA GLU A 404 16.53 -39.01 7.65
C GLU A 404 17.94 -39.45 7.24
N GLU A 405 18.28 -39.46 5.93
CA GLU A 405 19.63 -39.69 5.46
C GLU A 405 20.64 -38.67 6.07
N GLY A 406 20.27 -37.40 6.10
CA GLY A 406 21.06 -36.33 6.73
C GLY A 406 21.19 -36.52 8.24
N PHE A 407 20.11 -36.89 8.92
CA PHE A 407 20.07 -37.15 10.35
C PHE A 407 21.05 -38.24 10.75
N GLN A 408 20.99 -39.39 10.07
CA GLN A 408 21.86 -40.53 10.29
C GLN A 408 23.34 -40.18 10.08
N LYS A 409 23.63 -39.28 9.14
CA LYS A 409 24.99 -38.91 8.74
C LYS A 409 25.61 -37.81 9.61
N LEU A 410 24.82 -36.85 10.03
CA LEU A 410 25.35 -35.59 10.59
C LEU A 410 25.09 -35.42 12.10
N VAL A 411 24.10 -36.13 12.66
CA VAL A 411 23.78 -35.99 14.09
C VAL A 411 24.80 -36.73 14.96
N PRO A 412 25.36 -36.05 15.99
CA PRO A 412 26.32 -36.64 16.91
C PRO A 412 25.68 -37.74 17.77
N LYS A 413 26.38 -38.88 17.91
CA LYS A 413 25.94 -39.98 18.78
C LYS A 413 25.68 -39.53 20.21
N GLY A 414 24.54 -39.92 20.76
CA GLY A 414 24.11 -39.60 22.13
C GLY A 414 23.42 -38.25 22.25
N LYS A 415 23.11 -37.58 21.13
CA LYS A 415 22.33 -36.35 21.08
C LYS A 415 21.06 -36.46 20.22
N GLU A 416 20.75 -37.65 19.79
CA GLU A 416 19.68 -37.91 18.82
C GLU A 416 18.34 -37.31 19.26
N ASP A 417 17.99 -37.43 20.53
CA ASP A 417 16.71 -36.91 21.07
C ASP A 417 16.55 -35.41 20.89
N ILE A 418 17.62 -34.63 21.19
CA ILE A 418 17.59 -33.16 21.07
C ILE A 418 17.41 -32.76 19.61
N TYR A 419 18.16 -33.40 18.69
CA TYR A 419 18.05 -33.11 17.26
C TYR A 419 16.71 -33.55 16.70
N ARG A 420 16.16 -34.68 17.18
CA ARG A 420 14.85 -35.17 16.72
C ARG A 420 13.73 -34.19 17.10
N LYS A 421 13.69 -33.79 18.36
CA LYS A 421 12.70 -32.80 18.84
C LYS A 421 12.73 -31.49 18.01
N GLN A 422 13.93 -30.98 17.74
CA GLN A 422 14.07 -29.77 16.92
C GLN A 422 13.67 -30.02 15.47
N LEU A 423 14.05 -31.17 14.89
CA LEU A 423 13.69 -31.53 13.53
C LEU A 423 12.17 -31.66 13.35
N ASP A 424 11.51 -32.33 14.28
CA ASP A 424 10.05 -32.53 14.21
C ASP A 424 9.32 -31.15 14.29
N TYR A 425 9.79 -30.26 15.15
CA TYR A 425 9.28 -28.89 15.21
C TYR A 425 9.49 -28.10 13.91
N GLU A 426 10.69 -28.15 13.34
CA GLU A 426 10.98 -27.43 12.09
C GLU A 426 10.19 -28.00 10.90
N ILE A 427 10.02 -29.33 10.83
CA ILE A 427 9.18 -29.98 9.80
C ILE A 427 7.74 -29.47 9.93
N TYR A 428 7.18 -29.50 11.14
CA TYR A 428 5.82 -29.01 11.39
C TYR A 428 5.65 -27.54 10.92
N VAL A 429 6.58 -26.66 11.25
CA VAL A 429 6.51 -25.26 10.83
C VAL A 429 6.63 -25.15 9.30
N LEU A 430 7.54 -25.86 8.66
CA LEU A 430 7.73 -25.80 7.21
C LEU A 430 6.51 -26.34 6.44
N GLU A 431 5.89 -27.42 6.93
CA GLU A 431 4.68 -28.00 6.34
C GLU A 431 3.48 -27.05 6.49
N SER A 432 3.23 -26.58 7.71
CA SER A 432 2.12 -25.69 7.99
C SER A 432 2.22 -24.33 7.29
N THR A 433 3.44 -23.87 6.99
CA THR A 433 3.71 -22.64 6.22
C THR A 433 3.86 -22.88 4.71
N ASN A 434 3.69 -24.12 4.25
CA ASN A 434 3.81 -24.52 2.84
C ASN A 434 5.19 -24.16 2.22
N ASN A 435 6.28 -24.35 2.99
CA ASN A 435 7.64 -24.02 2.58
C ASN A 435 8.48 -25.26 2.18
N VAL A 436 7.93 -26.46 2.22
CA VAL A 436 8.66 -27.71 1.91
C VAL A 436 9.21 -27.70 0.48
N ASP A 437 8.39 -27.36 -0.51
CA ASP A 437 8.83 -27.28 -1.91
C ASP A 437 9.98 -26.29 -2.10
N TYR A 438 9.96 -25.15 -1.37
CA TYR A 438 11.05 -24.19 -1.40
C TYR A 438 12.37 -24.80 -0.87
N MET A 439 12.31 -25.58 0.19
CA MET A 439 13.50 -26.28 0.71
C MET A 439 14.04 -27.29 -0.30
N GLN A 440 13.18 -27.99 -1.01
CA GLN A 440 13.58 -28.95 -2.05
C GLN A 440 14.19 -28.27 -3.28
N VAL A 441 13.66 -27.13 -3.72
CA VAL A 441 14.27 -26.33 -4.79
C VAL A 441 15.68 -25.84 -4.39
N GLN A 442 15.85 -25.39 -3.15
CA GLN A 442 17.17 -25.00 -2.63
C GLN A 442 18.13 -26.20 -2.53
N TYR A 443 17.62 -27.36 -2.07
CA TYR A 443 18.39 -28.60 -2.04
C TYR A 443 18.90 -28.99 -3.44
N ASP A 444 18.03 -28.99 -4.44
CA ASP A 444 18.41 -29.31 -5.81
C ASP A 444 19.47 -28.36 -6.36
N THR A 445 19.28 -27.06 -6.16
CA THR A 445 20.24 -26.02 -6.58
C THR A 445 21.62 -26.23 -5.98
N VAL A 446 21.69 -26.45 -4.66
CA VAL A 446 22.97 -26.67 -3.97
C VAL A 446 23.60 -28.02 -4.34
N ASN A 447 22.77 -29.05 -4.49
CA ASN A 447 23.23 -30.38 -4.88
C ASN A 447 23.76 -30.41 -6.32
N TYR A 448 23.09 -29.69 -7.24
CA TYR A 448 23.61 -29.47 -8.59
C TYR A 448 24.98 -28.80 -8.58
N ALA A 449 25.12 -27.72 -7.82
CA ALA A 449 26.40 -27.01 -7.71
C ALA A 449 27.53 -27.93 -7.23
N ARG A 450 27.27 -28.74 -6.19
CA ARG A 450 28.26 -29.70 -5.65
C ARG A 450 28.60 -30.82 -6.62
N LYS A 451 27.62 -31.36 -7.34
CA LYS A 451 27.82 -32.39 -8.36
C LYS A 451 28.65 -31.89 -9.56
N ASN A 452 28.69 -30.60 -9.79
CA ASN A 452 29.42 -29.96 -10.87
C ASN A 452 30.68 -29.20 -10.39
N ASP A 453 31.19 -29.51 -9.19
CA ASP A 453 32.38 -28.90 -8.59
C ASP A 453 32.34 -27.36 -8.48
N ILE A 454 31.11 -26.81 -8.37
CA ILE A 454 30.89 -25.39 -8.11
C ILE A 454 30.98 -25.15 -6.61
N LEU A 455 31.84 -24.22 -6.20
CA LEU A 455 32.02 -23.87 -4.79
C LEU A 455 30.74 -23.28 -4.19
N VAL A 456 30.30 -23.87 -3.07
CA VAL A 456 29.17 -23.38 -2.28
C VAL A 456 29.65 -23.01 -0.89
N GLY A 457 29.31 -21.81 -0.42
CA GLY A 457 29.64 -21.35 0.93
C GLY A 457 28.92 -22.12 2.04
N CYS A 458 29.35 -21.89 3.29
CA CYS A 458 28.80 -22.60 4.47
C CYS A 458 27.34 -22.27 4.80
N GLY A 459 26.77 -21.24 4.21
CA GLY A 459 25.44 -20.71 4.48
C GLY A 459 25.46 -19.19 4.52
N ARG A 460 24.25 -18.59 4.52
CA ARG A 460 24.10 -17.15 4.49
C ARG A 460 22.92 -16.73 5.37
N GLY A 461 23.10 -15.63 6.13
CA GLY A 461 22.04 -14.99 6.90
C GLY A 461 21.42 -15.91 7.98
N SER A 462 20.11 -15.81 8.16
CA SER A 462 19.36 -16.56 9.16
C SER A 462 19.21 -18.07 8.86
N ALA A 463 19.45 -18.50 7.61
CA ALA A 463 19.40 -19.90 7.20
C ALA A 463 20.33 -20.82 8.02
N GLY A 464 21.39 -20.27 8.61
CA GLY A 464 22.26 -21.02 9.53
C GLY A 464 21.58 -21.48 10.81
N GLY A 465 20.41 -20.93 11.17
CA GLY A 465 19.62 -21.35 12.34
C GLY A 465 18.66 -22.52 12.08
N CYS A 466 18.55 -23.01 10.83
CA CYS A 466 17.60 -24.05 10.46
C CYS A 466 18.29 -25.43 10.39
N LEU A 467 17.84 -26.38 11.20
CA LEU A 467 18.34 -27.75 11.25
C LEU A 467 17.99 -28.53 9.97
N VAL A 468 16.79 -28.32 9.42
CA VAL A 468 16.37 -28.91 8.14
C VAL A 468 17.36 -28.56 7.03
N LEU A 469 17.77 -27.30 6.91
CA LEU A 469 18.73 -26.86 5.91
C LEU A 469 20.13 -27.47 6.13
N TYR A 470 20.54 -27.66 7.38
CA TYR A 470 21.77 -28.35 7.73
C TYR A 470 21.73 -29.83 7.34
N LEU A 471 20.64 -30.55 7.68
CA LEU A 471 20.48 -31.97 7.37
C LEU A 471 20.38 -32.23 5.86
N LEU A 472 19.72 -31.35 5.11
CA LEU A 472 19.71 -31.38 3.65
C LEU A 472 21.06 -30.99 3.03
N GLY A 473 22.03 -30.55 3.85
CA GLY A 473 23.33 -30.10 3.40
C GLY A 473 23.29 -28.77 2.64
N ILE A 474 22.23 -27.98 2.72
CA ILE A 474 22.12 -26.64 2.13
C ILE A 474 23.03 -25.68 2.89
N THR A 475 23.04 -25.76 4.22
CA THR A 475 24.02 -25.09 5.09
C THR A 475 25.02 -26.12 5.65
N LEU A 476 26.19 -25.64 6.08
CA LEU A 476 27.25 -26.47 6.69
C LEU A 476 27.45 -26.12 8.17
N ILE A 477 26.59 -25.34 8.75
CA ILE A 477 26.64 -24.89 10.15
C ILE A 477 25.57 -25.64 10.92
N ASP A 478 25.99 -26.37 11.96
CA ASP A 478 25.10 -27.09 12.86
C ASP A 478 24.43 -26.11 13.84
N PRO A 479 23.13 -25.84 13.70
CA PRO A 479 22.43 -24.83 14.53
C PRO A 479 22.36 -25.24 16.00
N ILE A 480 22.24 -26.53 16.30
CA ILE A 480 22.15 -27.02 17.69
C ILE A 480 23.49 -26.84 18.39
N LYS A 481 24.58 -27.18 17.71
CA LYS A 481 25.93 -27.02 18.26
C LYS A 481 26.26 -25.56 18.63
N TYR A 482 25.80 -24.61 17.83
CA TYR A 482 26.09 -23.19 18.01
C TYR A 482 24.94 -22.42 18.68
N ASN A 483 23.91 -23.12 19.15
CA ASN A 483 22.73 -22.52 19.81
C ASN A 483 22.11 -21.40 18.97
N LEU A 484 21.88 -21.66 17.68
CA LEU A 484 21.24 -20.74 16.76
C LEU A 484 19.73 -20.96 16.77
N LEU A 485 18.96 -19.87 16.63
CA LEU A 485 17.51 -19.92 16.73
C LEU A 485 16.88 -20.10 15.34
N PHE A 486 16.00 -21.08 15.20
CA PHE A 486 15.22 -21.34 14.00
C PHE A 486 14.25 -20.18 13.70
N GLU A 487 13.69 -19.57 14.72
CA GLU A 487 12.74 -18.46 14.63
C GLU A 487 13.34 -17.20 13.94
N ARG A 488 14.66 -17.08 13.90
CA ARG A 488 15.33 -16.05 13.07
C ARG A 488 15.25 -16.34 11.58
N PHE A 489 15.09 -17.60 11.21
CA PHE A 489 14.94 -18.04 9.82
C PHE A 489 13.48 -17.98 9.38
N LEU A 490 12.58 -18.61 10.13
CA LEU A 490 11.17 -18.65 9.84
C LEU A 490 10.36 -18.52 11.13
N LEU A 491 9.57 -17.46 11.22
CA LEU A 491 8.58 -17.29 12.28
C LEU A 491 7.23 -17.75 11.78
N PRO A 492 6.54 -18.68 12.47
CA PRO A 492 5.19 -19.08 12.13
C PRO A 492 4.24 -17.91 11.91
N GLU A 493 4.31 -16.90 12.76
CA GLU A 493 3.52 -15.66 12.69
C GLU A 493 3.75 -14.88 11.39
N ARG A 494 4.99 -14.80 10.92
CA ARG A 494 5.33 -14.12 9.65
C ARG A 494 4.91 -14.89 8.41
N ALA A 495 4.74 -16.19 8.54
CA ALA A 495 4.32 -17.06 7.45
C ALA A 495 2.80 -17.11 7.25
N GLY A 496 2.04 -16.34 8.03
CA GLY A 496 0.58 -16.23 7.89
C GLY A 496 -0.22 -17.41 8.45
N LEU A 497 0.41 -18.30 9.25
CA LEU A 497 -0.28 -19.40 9.92
C LEU A 497 -1.47 -18.91 10.74
N TYR A 498 -1.30 -17.77 11.39
CA TYR A 498 -2.34 -17.17 12.23
C TYR A 498 -3.40 -16.39 11.46
N GLN A 499 -3.13 -15.93 10.22
CA GLN A 499 -4.18 -15.34 9.37
C GLN A 499 -5.16 -16.39 8.81
N ALA A 500 -4.73 -17.65 8.69
CA ALA A 500 -5.61 -18.73 8.29
C ALA A 500 -6.58 -19.13 9.42
N ASP A 501 -6.08 -19.21 10.64
CA ASP A 501 -6.89 -19.57 11.81
C ASP A 501 -7.89 -18.47 12.20
N THR A 502 -7.50 -17.21 12.16
CA THR A 502 -8.43 -16.09 12.40
C THR A 502 -9.51 -15.95 11.33
N THR A 503 -9.26 -16.38 10.09
CA THR A 503 -10.27 -16.37 9.02
C THR A 503 -11.27 -17.53 9.17
N ILE A 504 -10.83 -18.67 9.70
CA ILE A 504 -11.69 -19.82 10.00
C ILE A 504 -12.54 -19.56 11.25
N ILE A 505 -11.95 -18.94 12.28
CA ILE A 505 -12.66 -18.55 13.50
C ILE A 505 -13.69 -17.44 13.21
N GLY A 506 -13.43 -16.52 12.26
CA GLY A 506 -14.35 -15.42 11.91
C GLY A 506 -15.63 -15.83 11.18
N ASN A 507 -15.72 -17.03 10.61
CA ASN A 507 -16.91 -17.49 9.88
C ASN A 507 -17.83 -18.43 10.68
N ASP A 508 -17.39 -18.99 11.80
CA ASP A 508 -18.19 -19.90 12.65
C ASP A 508 -18.61 -19.30 14.01
N MET A 509 -18.36 -17.99 14.24
CA MET A 509 -18.58 -17.33 15.53
C MET A 509 -20.03 -16.86 15.77
N GLU A 510 -21.05 -17.61 15.42
CA GLU A 510 -22.43 -17.32 15.88
C GLU A 510 -22.79 -17.90 17.27
N SER A 511 -21.87 -18.57 17.99
CA SER A 511 -22.21 -19.17 19.29
C SER A 511 -21.05 -19.46 20.27
N THR A 512 -19.93 -18.76 20.26
CA THR A 512 -18.88 -19.01 21.27
C THR A 512 -19.19 -18.29 22.57
N GLU A 513 -19.35 -19.07 23.66
CA GLU A 513 -19.41 -18.54 25.02
C GLU A 513 -17.98 -18.23 25.47
N TYR A 514 -17.71 -16.97 25.79
CA TYR A 514 -16.44 -16.52 26.35
C TYR A 514 -16.48 -16.52 27.87
N ILE A 515 -15.33 -16.77 28.50
CA ILE A 515 -15.10 -16.49 29.90
C ILE A 515 -14.21 -15.25 30.05
N GLU A 516 -14.46 -14.46 31.07
CA GLU A 516 -13.62 -13.31 31.41
C GLU A 516 -12.63 -13.74 32.50
N VAL A 517 -11.34 -13.59 32.23
CA VAL A 517 -10.24 -13.92 33.18
C VAL A 517 -9.53 -12.64 33.56
N GLU A 518 -9.51 -12.32 34.86
CA GLU A 518 -8.75 -11.21 35.43
C GLU A 518 -7.46 -11.74 36.06
N LEU A 519 -6.31 -11.22 35.62
CA LEU A 519 -5.01 -11.57 36.18
C LEU A 519 -4.67 -10.71 37.44
N GLU A 520 -3.67 -11.11 38.21
CA GLU A 520 -3.19 -10.34 39.39
C GLU A 520 -2.77 -8.90 39.08
N ASN A 521 -2.37 -8.60 37.84
CA ASN A 521 -2.03 -7.25 37.38
C ASN A 521 -3.24 -6.40 36.98
N HIS A 522 -4.46 -6.87 37.30
CA HIS A 522 -5.75 -6.28 36.92
C HIS A 522 -6.06 -6.19 35.44
N ARG A 523 -5.30 -6.87 34.59
CA ARG A 523 -5.66 -7.02 33.17
C ARG A 523 -6.75 -8.07 32.99
N LYS A 524 -7.71 -7.76 32.16
CA LYS A 524 -8.85 -8.63 31.85
C LYS A 524 -8.75 -9.15 30.42
N TYR A 525 -9.08 -10.41 30.26
CA TYR A 525 -9.02 -11.09 28.97
C TYR A 525 -10.32 -11.86 28.73
N LYS A 526 -10.81 -11.81 27.48
CA LYS A 526 -11.89 -12.69 27.03
C LYS A 526 -11.27 -13.89 26.34
N ILE A 527 -11.56 -15.07 26.86
CA ILE A 527 -11.00 -16.33 26.37
C ILE A 527 -12.18 -17.22 25.96
N ASP A 528 -12.06 -17.86 24.79
CA ASP A 528 -13.02 -18.91 24.40
C ASP A 528 -13.04 -20.00 25.49
N LYS A 529 -14.24 -20.39 25.95
CA LYS A 529 -14.37 -21.39 27.03
C LYS A 529 -13.72 -22.73 26.72
N ASP A 530 -13.66 -23.08 25.42
CA ASP A 530 -13.09 -24.33 24.93
C ASP A 530 -11.58 -24.21 24.58
N ALA A 531 -10.95 -23.04 24.85
CA ALA A 531 -9.51 -22.85 24.65
C ALA A 531 -8.71 -23.66 25.67
N GLU A 532 -7.68 -24.36 25.21
CA GLU A 532 -6.74 -25.10 26.06
C GLU A 532 -5.67 -24.14 26.62
N LEU A 533 -5.52 -24.14 27.93
CA LEU A 533 -4.55 -23.33 28.65
C LEU A 533 -3.59 -24.20 29.46
N ILE A 534 -2.33 -23.84 29.50
CA ILE A 534 -1.34 -24.50 30.35
C ILE A 534 -1.32 -23.78 31.67
N VAL A 535 -1.64 -24.49 32.74
CA VAL A 535 -1.69 -23.95 34.11
C VAL A 535 -0.82 -24.76 35.07
N LYS A 536 -0.27 -24.09 36.08
CA LYS A 536 0.35 -24.69 37.22
C LYS A 536 -0.56 -24.53 38.43
N ARG A 537 -1.03 -25.65 38.98
CA ARG A 537 -1.85 -25.68 40.21
C ARG A 537 -0.99 -25.89 41.44
N ASP A 538 -1.38 -25.25 42.55
CA ASP A 538 -0.73 -25.48 43.84
C ASP A 538 -0.70 -26.97 44.22
N GLY A 539 0.53 -27.48 44.41
CA GLY A 539 0.76 -28.88 44.73
C GLY A 539 0.96 -29.83 43.54
N ALA A 540 0.91 -29.33 42.30
CA ALA A 540 1.27 -30.10 41.10
C ALA A 540 2.79 -29.98 40.84
N GLU A 541 3.45 -31.12 40.59
CA GLU A 541 4.89 -31.13 40.25
C GLU A 541 5.15 -30.62 38.83
N GLU A 542 4.18 -30.80 37.89
CA GLU A 542 4.28 -30.35 36.48
C GLU A 542 3.04 -29.55 36.05
N PRO A 543 3.18 -28.65 35.06
CA PRO A 543 2.05 -27.95 34.45
C PRO A 543 1.06 -28.91 33.81
N ILE A 544 -0.23 -28.57 33.84
CA ILE A 544 -1.32 -29.34 33.23
C ILE A 544 -2.04 -28.50 32.20
N ILE A 545 -2.65 -29.14 31.21
CA ILE A 545 -3.53 -28.50 30.23
C ILE A 545 -4.96 -28.57 30.79
N VAL A 546 -5.67 -27.42 30.78
CA VAL A 546 -7.08 -27.33 31.16
C VAL A 546 -7.82 -26.50 30.11
N TYR A 547 -9.13 -26.73 29.99
CA TYR A 547 -9.97 -25.81 29.22
C TYR A 547 -10.20 -24.51 30.00
N ALA A 548 -10.42 -23.42 29.28
CA ALA A 548 -10.57 -22.09 29.89
C ALA A 548 -11.72 -22.05 30.91
N ASP A 549 -12.82 -22.79 30.70
CA ASP A 549 -13.94 -22.91 31.63
C ASP A 549 -13.63 -23.77 32.91
N GLU A 550 -12.50 -24.48 32.91
CA GLU A 550 -12.01 -25.27 34.02
C GLU A 550 -10.98 -24.51 34.91
N LEU A 551 -10.66 -23.26 34.54
CA LEU A 551 -9.76 -22.40 35.32
C LEU A 551 -10.25 -22.19 36.77
N LYS A 552 -9.32 -22.21 37.71
CA LYS A 552 -9.56 -21.91 39.11
C LYS A 552 -8.87 -20.62 39.50
N PRO A 553 -9.39 -19.90 40.53
CA PRO A 553 -8.81 -18.62 40.96
C PRO A 553 -7.34 -18.66 41.37
N ASP A 554 -6.83 -19.84 41.74
CA ASP A 554 -5.45 -20.02 42.21
C ASP A 554 -4.59 -20.78 41.20
N ASP A 555 -5.04 -20.88 39.91
CA ASP A 555 -4.23 -21.44 38.84
C ASP A 555 -3.25 -20.39 38.30
N ASP A 556 -1.94 -20.68 38.36
CA ASP A 556 -0.93 -19.91 37.67
C ASP A 556 -1.01 -20.25 36.16
N VAL A 557 -1.58 -19.39 35.37
CA VAL A 557 -1.60 -19.57 33.89
C VAL A 557 -0.18 -19.33 33.37
N LEU A 558 0.42 -20.39 32.87
CA LEU A 558 1.77 -20.33 32.31
C LEU A 558 1.67 -19.88 30.85
N PHE A 559 1.96 -18.62 30.67
CA PHE A 559 2.13 -18.05 29.36
C PHE A 559 3.51 -18.44 28.82
N ASP A 560 3.59 -19.45 27.98
CA ASP A 560 4.72 -19.51 27.07
C ASP A 560 4.60 -18.32 26.11
N ASN A 561 5.60 -17.44 26.09
CA ASN A 561 5.65 -16.28 25.17
C ASN A 561 5.46 -16.66 23.69
N ARG A 562 5.35 -17.92 23.37
CA ARG A 562 5.13 -18.49 22.06
C ARG A 562 3.66 -18.78 21.73
N ASP A 563 2.80 -19.03 22.75
CA ASP A 563 1.42 -19.53 22.55
C ASP A 563 0.31 -18.54 22.99
N VAL A 564 0.65 -17.44 23.67
CA VAL A 564 -0.33 -16.58 24.36
C VAL A 564 -0.92 -15.47 23.52
N LEU A 565 -0.31 -15.15 22.38
CA LEU A 565 -0.79 -14.03 21.54
C LEU A 565 -2.13 -14.33 20.82
N PHE A 566 -2.67 -15.53 20.90
CA PHE A 566 -3.76 -15.98 20.02
C PHE A 566 -5.10 -16.28 20.66
N THR A 567 -5.15 -16.42 21.96
CA THR A 567 -6.41 -16.70 22.68
C THR A 567 -6.89 -15.54 23.56
N LEU A 568 -6.09 -14.48 23.69
CA LEU A 568 -6.38 -13.40 24.61
C LEU A 568 -6.58 -12.09 23.83
N ASN A 569 -7.83 -11.65 23.66
CA ASN A 569 -8.13 -10.28 23.33
C ASN A 569 -8.13 -9.47 24.63
N GLU A 570 -7.23 -8.50 24.78
CA GLU A 570 -7.32 -7.50 25.86
C GLU A 570 -8.66 -6.76 25.71
N ILE A 571 -9.40 -6.71 26.81
CA ILE A 571 -10.66 -5.95 26.91
C ILE A 571 -10.34 -4.47 27.10
#